data_111ba88ca303a1b9e3e0884f9d03500b
#
_entry.id   111ba88ca303a1b9e3e0884f9d03500b
#
_cell.length_a   1.000
_cell.length_b   1.000
_cell.length_c   1.000
_cell.angle_alpha   90.00
_cell.angle_beta   90.00
_cell.angle_gamma   90.00
#
_symmetry.space_group_name_H-M   'P 1'
#
loop_
_entity.id
_entity.type
_entity.pdbx_description
1 polymer ?
#
loop_
_entity_poly.entity_id
_entity_poly.type
_entity_poly.pdbx_seq_one_letter_code
_entity_poly.pdbx_strand_id
1 'polypeptide(L)'
;MSLLGFERGAQATTGAIDFARDLSRLCDLARARGLDSDPRIRDRLAXXYXRXQIMRXRXYRSLTWALNGVLPGAEAAISKVIWSEYFQRYTELAVEILGLDALCPSGPGNGEARVVPQAGTANSPACWMDELLYARAATIYAGSSQIQRNVIGEQLLGLPKEPRREAVH
;
A
#
# COMPACT_ATOMS: atom_id res chain seq x y z
N MET A 1 8.27 -11.22 -21.69
CA MET A 1 8.12 -10.45 -20.44
C MET A 1 6.72 -9.86 -20.41
N SER A 2 5.91 -10.17 -19.40
CA SER A 2 4.53 -9.65 -19.36
C SER A 2 4.52 -8.19 -18.89
N LEU A 3 3.60 -7.40 -19.42
CA LEU A 3 3.39 -6.00 -19.04
C LEU A 3 3.21 -5.86 -17.51
N LEU A 4 2.46 -6.79 -16.93
CA LEU A 4 2.20 -6.84 -15.49
C LEU A 4 3.49 -7.07 -14.67
N GLY A 5 4.45 -7.79 -15.21
CA GLY A 5 5.74 -8.00 -14.53
C GLY A 5 6.56 -6.73 -14.46
N PHE A 6 6.54 -5.93 -15.52
CA PHE A 6 7.27 -4.66 -15.58
C PHE A 6 6.66 -3.62 -14.62
N GLU A 7 5.34 -3.48 -14.63
CA GLU A 7 4.62 -2.56 -13.72
C GLU A 7 4.90 -2.86 -12.25
N ARG A 8 4.88 -4.16 -11.89
CA ARG A 8 5.14 -4.60 -10.51
C ARG A 8 6.58 -4.27 -10.07
N GLY A 9 7.53 -4.36 -10.99
CA GLY A 9 8.95 -4.05 -10.71
C GLY A 9 9.19 -2.59 -10.38
N ALA A 10 8.61 -1.68 -11.16
CA ALA A 10 8.78 -0.24 -10.98
C ALA A 10 8.20 0.25 -9.65
N GLN A 11 6.98 -0.19 -9.31
CA GLN A 11 6.33 0.18 -8.04
C GLN A 11 7.07 -0.35 -6.81
N ALA A 12 7.71 -1.51 -6.93
CA ALA A 12 8.44 -2.11 -5.82
C ALA A 12 9.68 -1.30 -5.41
N THR A 13 10.21 -0.48 -6.34
CA THR A 13 11.48 0.23 -6.11
C THR A 13 11.28 1.59 -5.40
N THR A 14 10.19 2.30 -5.71
CA THR A 14 9.95 3.66 -5.17
C THR A 14 8.96 3.67 -4.01
N GLY A 15 8.07 2.70 -3.94
CA GLY A 15 6.94 2.71 -3.01
C GLY A 15 7.32 2.85 -1.54
N ALA A 16 8.47 2.27 -1.13
CA ALA A 16 8.88 2.37 0.29
C ALA A 16 9.28 3.79 0.69
N ILE A 17 9.85 4.57 -0.25
CA ILE A 17 10.22 5.97 0.00
C ILE A 17 8.95 6.81 0.12
N ASP A 18 8.02 6.61 -0.80
CA ASP A 18 6.76 7.35 -0.83
C ASP A 18 5.92 7.08 0.42
N PHE A 19 5.79 5.80 0.81
CA PHE A 19 5.05 5.44 2.02
C PHE A 19 5.70 5.94 3.31
N ALA A 20 7.04 6.12 3.33
CA ALA A 20 7.71 6.74 4.47
C ALA A 20 7.31 8.23 4.59
N ARG A 21 7.18 8.91 3.44
CA ARG A 21 6.69 10.30 3.38
C ARG A 21 5.24 10.40 3.85
N ASP A 22 4.39 9.46 3.40
CA ASP A 22 2.97 9.43 3.80
C ASP A 22 2.82 9.15 5.29
N LEU A 23 3.64 8.29 5.85
CA LEU A 23 3.64 8.06 7.30
C LEU A 23 4.02 9.35 8.06
N SER A 24 5.00 10.11 7.55
CA SER A 24 5.34 11.41 8.15
C SER A 24 4.15 12.37 8.10
N ARG A 25 3.48 12.48 6.94
CA ARG A 25 2.27 13.30 6.78
C ARG A 25 1.19 12.89 7.79
N LEU A 26 1.02 11.58 7.98
CA LEU A 26 0.03 11.02 8.91
C LEU A 26 0.38 11.37 10.37
N CYS A 27 1.66 11.30 10.73
CA CYS A 27 2.13 11.73 12.06
C CYS A 27 1.89 13.23 12.26
N ASP A 28 2.13 14.05 11.23
CA ASP A 28 1.89 15.50 11.29
C ASP A 28 0.38 15.79 11.42
N LEU A 29 -0.47 15.00 10.75
CA LEU A 29 -1.92 15.11 10.90
C LEU A 29 -2.34 14.81 12.35
N ALA A 30 -1.80 13.72 12.94
CA ALA A 30 -2.10 13.35 14.33
C ALA A 30 -1.68 14.45 15.31
N ARG A 31 -0.49 15.06 15.10
CA ARG A 31 -0.03 16.18 15.93
C ARG A 31 -0.96 17.40 15.79
N ALA A 32 -1.32 17.75 14.56
CA ALA A 32 -2.18 18.89 14.28
C ALA A 32 -3.57 18.74 14.91
N ARG A 33 -3.99 17.49 15.14
CA ARG A 33 -5.28 17.15 15.77
C ARG A 33 -5.15 16.90 17.29
N GLY A 34 -3.96 17.00 17.86
CA GLY A 34 -3.74 16.75 19.29
C GLY A 34 -3.90 15.28 19.67
N LEU A 35 -3.75 14.36 18.71
CA LEU A 35 -3.93 12.92 18.91
C LEU A 35 -2.60 12.16 18.96
N ASP A 36 -1.48 12.88 18.93
CA ASP A 36 -0.15 12.29 18.97
C ASP A 36 0.18 11.58 20.30
N SER A 37 -0.56 11.89 21.37
CA SER A 37 -0.43 11.22 22.66
C SER A 37 -1.51 10.16 22.91
N ASP A 38 -2.53 10.04 22.03
CA ASP A 38 -3.56 8.99 22.16
C ASP A 38 -2.91 7.61 21.95
N PRO A 39 -3.01 6.69 22.95
CA PRO A 39 -2.33 5.40 22.85
C PRO A 39 -2.82 4.53 21.69
N ARG A 40 -4.10 4.63 21.30
CA ARG A 40 -4.64 3.85 20.18
C ARG A 40 -4.07 4.35 18.84
N ILE A 41 -4.00 5.67 18.68
CA ILE A 41 -3.43 6.28 17.46
C ILE A 41 -1.93 5.94 17.38
N ARG A 42 -1.22 6.07 18.52
CA ARG A 42 0.22 5.73 18.60
C ARG A 42 0.48 4.27 18.23
N ASP A 43 -0.33 3.35 18.73
CA ASP A 43 -0.20 1.92 18.42
C ASP A 43 -0.39 1.69 16.92
N ARG A 44 -1.41 2.30 16.32
CA ARG A 44 -1.68 2.16 14.89
C ARG A 44 -0.56 2.78 14.03
N LEU A 45 -0.03 3.92 14.43
CA LEU A 45 1.12 4.55 13.76
C LEU A 45 2.35 3.64 13.85
N ALA A 46 2.57 3.05 14.99
CA ALA A 46 3.65 2.06 15.14
C ALA A 46 3.47 0.84 14.22
N UNK A 47 2.38 0.51 13.97
CA UNK A 47 2.10 -0.48 13.13
C UNK A 47 2.26 -0.12 11.76
N UNK A 48 2.08 1.11 11.29
CA UNK A 48 2.30 1.55 10.20
C UNK A 48 3.61 1.63 9.93
N TYR A 49 4.49 2.06 10.86
CA TYR A 49 5.96 2.13 10.82
C TYR A 49 6.62 0.74 10.61
N UNK A 50 6.16 -0.04 11.14
CA UNK A 50 6.69 -1.26 11.02
C UNK A 50 6.52 -1.77 9.70
N ARG A 51 5.43 -1.82 9.21
CA ARG A 51 5.20 -2.23 7.83
C ARG A 51 6.03 -1.44 6.79
N UNK A 52 6.31 -0.17 7.02
CA UNK A 52 7.04 0.56 6.31
C UNK A 52 8.32 0.05 6.23
N GLN A 53 8.92 -0.47 7.37
CA GLN A 53 10.28 -1.02 7.42
C GLN A 53 10.37 -2.38 6.67
N ILE A 54 9.38 -3.21 6.80
CA ILE A 54 9.31 -4.46 6.04
C ILE A 54 9.36 -4.16 4.52
N MET A 55 8.63 -3.17 4.06
CA MET A 55 8.64 -2.79 2.64
C MET A 55 10.02 -2.28 2.20
N ARG A 56 10.71 -1.55 3.03
CA ARG A 56 12.10 -1.12 2.77
C ARG A 56 13.05 -2.31 2.62
N UNK A 57 12.87 -2.98 3.38
CA UNK A 57 13.65 -4.05 3.36
C UNK A 57 13.44 -4.83 2.19
N ARG A 58 12.31 -5.18 1.86
CA ARG A 58 12.00 -5.86 0.61
C ARG A 58 12.47 -5.08 -0.64
N UNK A 59 12.51 -3.76 -0.55
CA UNK A 59 12.90 -3.01 -1.49
C UNK A 59 14.21 -3.22 -1.80
N TYR A 60 15.10 -3.26 -0.79
CA TYR A 60 16.55 -3.48 -0.93
C TYR A 60 16.87 -4.88 -1.50
N ARG A 61 16.19 -5.90 -1.02
CA ARG A 61 16.34 -7.26 -1.52
C ARG A 61 16.04 -7.35 -3.02
N SER A 62 14.95 -6.72 -3.46
CA SER A 62 14.57 -6.71 -4.90
C SER A 62 15.62 -5.97 -5.74
N LEU A 63 16.15 -4.86 -5.22
CA LEU A 63 17.23 -4.11 -5.87
C LEU A 63 18.49 -4.96 -6.01
N THR A 64 18.88 -5.65 -4.95
CA THR A 64 20.03 -6.56 -4.96
C THR A 64 19.87 -7.62 -6.03
N TRP A 65 18.67 -8.23 -6.13
CA TRP A 65 18.38 -9.22 -7.17
C TRP A 65 18.51 -8.62 -8.58
N ALA A 66 17.93 -7.44 -8.79
CA ALA A 66 17.98 -6.76 -10.09
C ALA A 66 19.43 -6.43 -10.50
N LEU A 67 20.24 -5.96 -9.54
CA LEU A 67 21.66 -5.67 -9.79
C LEU A 67 22.47 -6.94 -10.13
N ASN A 68 22.02 -8.11 -9.67
CA ASN A 68 22.63 -9.39 -10.00
C ASN A 68 21.96 -10.07 -11.21
N GLY A 69 21.13 -9.34 -11.97
CA GLY A 69 20.48 -9.86 -13.17
C GLY A 69 19.32 -10.81 -12.93
N VAL A 70 18.84 -10.92 -11.68
CA VAL A 70 17.71 -11.78 -11.33
C VAL A 70 16.41 -11.03 -11.58
N LEU A 71 15.58 -11.54 -12.48
CA LEU A 71 14.29 -10.93 -12.80
C LEU A 71 13.27 -11.18 -11.68
N PRO A 72 12.37 -10.21 -11.46
CA PRO A 72 11.30 -10.41 -10.47
C PRO A 72 10.43 -11.61 -10.83
N GLY A 73 10.30 -12.52 -9.89
CA GLY A 73 9.46 -13.71 -10.01
C GLY A 73 8.16 -13.58 -9.23
N ALA A 74 7.68 -14.70 -8.73
CA ALA A 74 6.45 -14.77 -7.93
C ALA A 74 6.52 -13.94 -6.65
N GLU A 75 7.73 -13.59 -6.18
CA GLU A 75 7.95 -12.72 -5.01
C GLU A 75 7.33 -11.33 -5.19
N ALA A 76 7.15 -10.87 -6.43
CA ALA A 76 6.45 -9.61 -6.71
C ALA A 76 5.02 -9.62 -6.16
N ALA A 77 4.37 -10.81 -6.11
CA ALA A 77 3.04 -10.96 -5.53
C ALA A 77 3.02 -10.58 -4.03
N ILE A 78 4.07 -10.91 -3.29
CA ILE A 78 4.19 -10.54 -1.87
C ILE A 78 4.23 -9.02 -1.74
N SER A 79 5.04 -8.36 -2.57
CA SER A 79 5.15 -6.89 -2.53
C SER A 79 3.81 -6.23 -2.82
N LYS A 80 3.08 -6.75 -3.82
CA LYS A 80 1.76 -6.22 -4.21
C LYS A 80 0.75 -6.34 -3.06
N VAL A 81 0.68 -7.49 -2.40
CA VAL A 81 -0.23 -7.68 -1.26
C VAL A 81 0.12 -6.70 -0.13
N ILE A 82 1.41 -6.64 0.23
CA ILE A 82 1.85 -5.82 1.36
C ILE A 82 1.53 -4.34 1.12
N TRP A 83 1.90 -3.78 -0.07
CA TRP A 83 1.71 -2.36 -0.30
C TRP A 83 0.23 -1.98 -0.45
N SER A 84 -0.56 -2.82 -1.12
CA SER A 84 -1.97 -2.49 -1.34
C SER A 84 -2.79 -2.53 -0.05
N GLU A 85 -2.51 -3.48 0.82
CA GLU A 85 -3.15 -3.56 2.14
C GLU A 85 -2.62 -2.47 3.09
N TYR A 86 -1.36 -2.09 2.97
CA TYR A 86 -0.79 -0.96 3.72
C TYR A 86 -1.50 0.33 3.31
N PHE A 87 -1.68 0.55 2.00
CA PHE A 87 -2.34 1.74 1.45
C PHE A 87 -3.75 1.91 2.06
N GLN A 88 -4.53 0.84 2.13
CA GLN A 88 -5.85 0.91 2.76
C GLN A 88 -5.76 1.27 4.24
N ARG A 89 -4.87 0.62 4.97
CA ARG A 89 -4.77 0.79 6.43
C ARG A 89 -4.33 2.19 6.84
N TYR A 90 -3.36 2.79 6.13
CA TYR A 90 -2.91 4.12 6.53
C TYR A 90 -3.93 5.19 6.16
N THR A 91 -4.64 5.03 5.04
CA THR A 91 -5.71 5.98 4.69
C THR A 91 -6.91 5.85 5.63
N GLU A 92 -7.23 4.64 6.08
CA GLU A 92 -8.24 4.42 7.11
C GLU A 92 -7.86 5.10 8.43
N LEU A 93 -6.58 5.02 8.82
CA LEU A 93 -6.12 5.71 10.03
C LEU A 93 -6.19 7.22 9.87
N ALA A 94 -5.88 7.75 8.67
CA ALA A 94 -6.02 9.19 8.40
C ALA A 94 -7.47 9.65 8.62
N VAL A 95 -8.44 8.88 8.12
CA VAL A 95 -9.86 9.18 8.29
C VAL A 95 -10.28 9.12 9.76
N GLU A 96 -9.76 8.14 10.52
CA GLU A 96 -10.01 8.06 11.96
C GLU A 96 -9.46 9.31 12.70
N ILE A 97 -8.26 9.76 12.34
CA ILE A 97 -7.64 10.96 12.92
C ILE A 97 -8.45 12.22 12.55
N LEU A 98 -8.95 12.29 11.32
CA LEU A 98 -9.78 13.41 10.84
C LEU A 98 -11.13 13.47 11.55
N GLY A 99 -11.68 12.34 11.95
CA GLY A 99 -12.98 12.27 12.61
C GLY A 99 -14.09 12.82 11.72
N LEU A 100 -14.90 13.73 12.26
CA LEU A 100 -16.05 14.31 11.53
C LEU A 100 -15.66 15.13 10.29
N ASP A 101 -14.44 15.66 10.24
CA ASP A 101 -13.98 16.42 9.07
C ASP A 101 -13.86 15.53 7.82
N ALA A 102 -13.76 14.22 7.99
CA ALA A 102 -13.77 13.28 6.87
C ALA A 102 -15.14 13.20 6.20
N LEU A 103 -16.23 13.50 6.93
CA LEU A 103 -17.59 13.46 6.39
C LEU A 103 -17.91 14.67 5.51
N CYS A 104 -17.21 15.79 5.73
CA CYS A 104 -17.35 17.00 4.94
C CYS A 104 -15.95 17.53 4.59
N PRO A 105 -15.24 16.80 3.70
CA PRO A 105 -13.82 17.08 3.47
C PRO A 105 -13.60 18.43 2.80
N SER A 106 -12.72 19.23 3.38
CA SER A 106 -12.38 20.57 2.92
C SER A 106 -10.88 20.66 2.61
N GLY A 107 -10.50 21.76 1.96
CA GLY A 107 -9.12 22.02 1.59
C GLY A 107 -8.77 21.46 0.21
N PRO A 108 -7.51 21.63 -0.23
CA PRO A 108 -7.09 21.11 -1.52
C PRO A 108 -7.13 19.59 -1.56
N GLY A 109 -7.73 19.05 -2.62
CA GLY A 109 -7.77 17.61 -2.88
C GLY A 109 -6.46 17.10 -3.49
N ASN A 110 -6.44 15.84 -3.84
CA ASN A 110 -5.27 15.23 -4.46
C ASN A 110 -5.16 15.55 -5.96
N GLY A 111 -6.17 16.22 -6.53
CA GLY A 111 -6.20 16.63 -7.94
C GLY A 111 -6.43 15.46 -8.87
N GLU A 112 -5.37 14.79 -9.28
CA GLU A 112 -5.45 13.55 -10.04
C GLU A 112 -5.30 12.37 -9.09
N ALA A 113 -6.08 11.31 -9.30
CA ALA A 113 -5.99 10.10 -8.51
C ALA A 113 -4.60 9.46 -8.71
N ARG A 114 -3.72 9.69 -7.77
CA ARG A 114 -2.34 9.17 -7.81
C ARG A 114 -2.20 7.99 -6.86
N VAL A 115 -1.50 6.98 -7.34
CA VAL A 115 -1.20 5.79 -6.53
C VAL A 115 -0.36 6.17 -5.30
N VAL A 116 0.48 7.20 -5.45
CA VAL A 116 1.36 7.66 -4.38
C VAL A 116 1.42 9.19 -4.40
N PRO A 117 1.14 9.88 -3.29
CA PRO A 117 1.27 11.33 -3.22
C PRO A 117 2.72 11.78 -3.44
N GLN A 118 2.87 12.88 -4.13
CA GLN A 118 4.18 13.49 -4.39
C GLN A 118 4.61 14.39 -3.23
N ALA A 119 5.87 14.82 -3.27
CA ALA A 119 6.36 15.82 -2.32
C ALA A 119 5.51 17.09 -2.44
N GLY A 120 5.09 17.63 -1.31
CA GLY A 120 4.22 18.81 -1.25
C GLY A 120 2.74 18.50 -1.32
N THR A 121 2.34 17.21 -1.35
CA THR A 121 0.92 16.83 -1.28
C THR A 121 0.29 17.41 -0.01
N ALA A 122 -0.90 18.00 -0.18
CA ALA A 122 -1.62 18.65 0.92
C ALA A 122 -1.97 17.65 2.03
N ASN A 123 -1.98 18.15 3.27
CA ASN A 123 -2.39 17.34 4.43
C ASN A 123 -3.82 17.72 4.86
N SER A 124 -4.70 17.90 3.87
CA SER A 124 -6.08 18.33 4.04
C SER A 124 -7.04 17.16 4.15
N PRO A 125 -8.23 17.34 4.76
CA PRO A 125 -9.26 16.29 4.73
C PRO A 125 -9.63 15.84 3.32
N ALA A 126 -9.76 16.76 2.36
CA ALA A 126 -10.12 16.41 0.97
C ALA A 126 -9.06 15.50 0.35
N CYS A 127 -7.77 15.82 0.55
CA CYS A 127 -6.69 14.99 0.00
C CYS A 127 -6.71 13.57 0.59
N TRP A 128 -6.88 13.44 1.90
CA TRP A 128 -6.93 12.12 2.55
C TRP A 128 -8.15 11.30 2.12
N MET A 129 -9.30 11.97 1.87
CA MET A 129 -10.48 11.27 1.38
C MET A 129 -10.30 10.78 -0.06
N ASP A 130 -9.67 11.59 -0.93
CA ASP A 130 -9.32 11.14 -2.28
C ASP A 130 -8.43 9.89 -2.23
N GLU A 131 -7.42 9.91 -1.36
CA GLU A 131 -6.52 8.77 -1.19
C GLU A 131 -7.24 7.54 -0.64
N LEU A 132 -8.15 7.72 0.33
CA LEU A 132 -8.94 6.61 0.89
C LEU A 132 -9.79 5.93 -0.19
N LEU A 133 -10.49 6.73 -1.00
CA LEU A 133 -11.36 6.19 -2.05
C LEU A 133 -10.53 5.44 -3.10
N TYR A 134 -9.39 6.03 -3.50
CA TYR A 134 -8.49 5.39 -4.46
C TYR A 134 -7.90 4.09 -3.89
N ALA A 135 -7.57 4.06 -2.60
CA ALA A 135 -6.95 2.89 -1.95
C ALA A 135 -7.85 1.64 -2.04
N ARG A 136 -9.18 1.82 -2.17
CA ARG A 136 -10.10 0.67 -2.31
C ARG A 136 -9.78 -0.17 -3.56
N ALA A 137 -9.38 0.48 -4.64
CA ALA A 137 -9.03 -0.21 -5.88
C ALA A 137 -7.69 -0.95 -5.80
N ALA A 138 -6.81 -0.54 -4.90
CA ALA A 138 -5.44 -1.05 -4.82
C ALA A 138 -5.36 -2.57 -4.57
N THR A 139 -6.33 -3.14 -3.84
CA THR A 139 -6.37 -4.59 -3.58
C THR A 139 -7.05 -5.38 -4.70
N ILE A 140 -7.51 -4.70 -5.76
CA ILE A 140 -8.27 -5.30 -6.87
C ILE A 140 -7.44 -5.31 -8.16
N TYR A 141 -6.98 -4.14 -8.62
CA TYR A 141 -6.27 -4.04 -9.90
C TYR A 141 -4.88 -4.72 -9.85
N ALA A 142 -4.32 -4.98 -11.01
CA ALA A 142 -3.02 -5.69 -11.18
C ALA A 142 -3.01 -7.06 -10.47
N GLY A 143 -4.17 -7.69 -10.39
CA GLY A 143 -4.39 -8.96 -9.70
C GLY A 143 -4.85 -8.75 -8.25
N SER A 144 -6.04 -9.24 -7.95
CA SER A 144 -6.61 -9.07 -6.61
C SER A 144 -5.73 -9.70 -5.53
N SER A 145 -5.93 -9.26 -4.28
CA SER A 145 -5.19 -9.82 -3.14
C SER A 145 -5.35 -11.34 -3.05
N GLN A 146 -6.52 -11.88 -3.42
CA GLN A 146 -6.77 -13.33 -3.45
C GLN A 146 -5.90 -14.01 -4.51
N ILE A 147 -5.90 -13.47 -5.74
CA ILE A 147 -5.07 -14.00 -6.83
C ILE A 147 -3.58 -13.95 -6.46
N GLN A 148 -3.14 -12.84 -5.85
CA GLN A 148 -1.74 -12.72 -5.42
C GLN A 148 -1.40 -13.77 -4.35
N ARG A 149 -2.32 -14.04 -3.42
CA ARG A 149 -2.11 -15.10 -2.41
C ARG A 149 -2.04 -16.49 -3.04
N ASN A 150 -2.85 -16.76 -4.08
CA ASN A 150 -2.76 -18.01 -4.82
C ASN A 150 -1.38 -18.15 -5.49
N VAL A 151 -0.88 -17.06 -6.13
CA VAL A 151 0.47 -17.07 -6.72
C VAL A 151 1.53 -17.36 -5.66
N ILE A 152 1.42 -16.75 -4.48
CA ILE A 152 2.35 -16.99 -3.37
C ILE A 152 2.26 -18.46 -2.93
N GLY A 153 1.07 -18.98 -2.71
CA GLY A 153 0.85 -20.37 -2.29
C GLY A 153 1.42 -21.38 -3.29
N GLU A 154 1.02 -21.23 -4.55
CA GLU A 154 1.36 -22.19 -5.60
C GLU A 154 2.82 -22.09 -6.05
N GLN A 155 3.33 -20.87 -6.27
CA GLN A 155 4.62 -20.69 -6.94
C GLN A 155 5.80 -20.49 -5.97
N LEU A 156 5.55 -19.99 -4.75
CA LEU A 156 6.61 -19.79 -3.76
C LEU A 156 6.62 -20.88 -2.69
N LEU A 157 5.43 -21.31 -2.23
CA LEU A 157 5.34 -22.30 -1.17
C LEU A 157 5.15 -23.73 -1.70
N GLY A 158 4.90 -23.89 -3.01
CA GLY A 158 4.71 -25.22 -3.63
C GLY A 158 3.44 -25.93 -3.22
N LEU A 159 2.42 -25.16 -2.78
CA LEU A 159 1.15 -25.73 -2.37
C LEU A 159 0.36 -26.22 -3.59
N PRO A 160 -0.51 -27.24 -3.45
CA PRO A 160 -1.35 -27.69 -4.55
C PRO A 160 -2.25 -26.58 -5.07
N LYS A 161 -2.47 -26.59 -6.37
CA LYS A 161 -3.44 -25.67 -7.00
C LYS A 161 -4.86 -26.00 -6.55
N GLU A 162 -5.69 -24.96 -6.47
CA GLU A 162 -7.11 -25.15 -6.20
C GLU A 162 -7.72 -26.05 -7.28
N PRO A 163 -8.49 -27.09 -6.89
CA PRO A 163 -9.12 -27.98 -7.87
C PRO A 163 -10.05 -27.20 -8.80
N ARG A 164 -9.91 -27.39 -10.09
CA ARG A 164 -10.85 -26.80 -11.05
C ARG A 164 -12.18 -27.54 -10.93
N ARG A 165 -13.26 -26.80 -10.71
CA ARG A 165 -14.60 -27.39 -10.81
C ARG A 165 -14.79 -27.85 -12.24
N GLU A 166 -15.07 -29.15 -12.42
CA GLU A 166 -15.47 -29.64 -13.72
C GLU A 166 -16.77 -28.93 -14.11
N ALA A 167 -16.80 -28.40 -15.33
CA ALA A 167 -18.01 -27.79 -15.83
C ALA A 167 -19.11 -28.87 -15.88
N VAL A 168 -20.17 -28.66 -15.14
CA VAL A 168 -21.35 -29.51 -15.25
C VAL A 168 -22.04 -29.10 -16.57
N HIS A 169 -21.95 -29.99 -17.58
CA HIS A 169 -22.61 -29.80 -18.87
C HIS A 169 -24.09 -30.14 -18.78
#